data_557602aebe8761d0ae859a48113dbfc3
#
_entry.id   557602aebe8761d0ae859a48113dbfc3
#
_cell.length_a   1.000
_cell.length_b   1.000
_cell.length_c   1.000
_cell.angle_alpha   90.00
_cell.angle_beta   90.00
_cell.angle_gamma   90.00
#
_symmetry.space_group_name_H-M   'P 1'
#
loop_
_entity.id
_entity.type
_entity.pdbx_description
1 polymer ?
#
loop_
_entity_poly.entity_id
_entity_poly.type
_entity_poly.pdbx_seq_one_letter_code
_entity_poly.pdbx_strand_id
1 'polypeptide(L)'
;MVLNKEIVLIHGTWCDGNVWGEFATGLRQMGYKVHTPSFRYHDLPYQECLAKVGTVTLQDYRDDLVALIESLDQPPLILGHSLGCLVAQMVAEKTEVAGMILMGPAPTADIFAFYPTMLACFGKHFLRWGFWKKAMPPYKKEFFKYCMNEQEESLKEEVFADLVPESGKVYTQMALHWFDKTKAAYVDFSRISCPVIVISGTKDKMTHPNIARRTAKNYRDSVLVSLTGADHMYESGKFQQKTLKVIKGWSQQNGFVD
;
A
#
# COMPACT_ATOMS: atom_id res chain seq x y z
N MET A 1 -18.29 4.19 -24.48
CA MET A 1 -17.18 3.44 -23.88
C MET A 1 -17.73 2.66 -22.69
N VAL A 2 -17.44 1.39 -22.57
CA VAL A 2 -17.77 0.64 -21.34
C VAL A 2 -16.80 1.16 -20.27
N LEU A 3 -17.33 1.81 -19.22
CA LEU A 3 -16.53 2.27 -18.08
C LEU A 3 -15.87 1.04 -17.46
N ASN A 4 -14.55 1.10 -17.28
CA ASN A 4 -13.84 0.05 -16.54
C ASN A 4 -14.18 0.19 -15.05
N LYS A 5 -15.01 -0.74 -14.57
CA LYS A 5 -15.53 -0.70 -13.20
C LYS A 5 -14.79 -1.59 -12.21
N GLU A 6 -13.73 -2.30 -12.63
CA GLU A 6 -12.97 -3.16 -11.74
C GLU A 6 -11.88 -2.38 -11.01
N ILE A 7 -11.76 -2.59 -9.69
CA ILE A 7 -10.69 -2.02 -8.89
C ILE A 7 -10.12 -3.07 -7.92
N VAL A 8 -8.78 -3.20 -7.89
CA VAL A 8 -8.06 -4.09 -6.99
C VAL A 8 -7.38 -3.25 -5.90
N LEU A 9 -7.72 -3.51 -4.62
CA LEU A 9 -7.19 -2.81 -3.46
C LEU A 9 -6.06 -3.62 -2.83
N ILE A 10 -4.85 -3.07 -2.82
CA ILE A 10 -3.63 -3.70 -2.34
C ILE A 10 -3.25 -3.09 -0.99
N HIS A 11 -3.43 -3.86 0.08
CA HIS A 11 -3.26 -3.39 1.45
C HIS A 11 -1.80 -3.09 1.83
N GLY A 12 -1.62 -2.41 2.97
CA GLY A 12 -0.31 -2.07 3.52
C GLY A 12 0.27 -3.18 4.42
N THR A 13 1.42 -2.84 5.01
CA THR A 13 2.12 -3.68 6.00
C THR A 13 1.22 -4.03 7.17
N TRP A 14 1.31 -5.26 7.64
CA TRP A 14 0.57 -5.84 8.77
C TRP A 14 -0.94 -6.00 8.56
N CYS A 15 -1.47 -5.60 7.43
CA CYS A 15 -2.89 -5.72 7.10
C CYS A 15 -3.18 -6.97 6.27
N ASP A 16 -4.45 -7.26 6.11
CA ASP A 16 -5.00 -8.20 5.13
C ASP A 16 -6.06 -7.50 4.26
N GLY A 17 -6.74 -8.25 3.39
CA GLY A 17 -7.78 -7.71 2.51
C GLY A 17 -9.01 -7.15 3.24
N ASN A 18 -9.22 -7.49 4.52
CA ASN A 18 -10.36 -7.03 5.31
C ASN A 18 -10.19 -5.59 5.81
N VAL A 19 -8.95 -5.05 5.85
CA VAL A 19 -8.69 -3.66 6.27
C VAL A 19 -9.52 -2.64 5.51
N TRP A 20 -9.93 -2.96 4.30
CA TRP A 20 -10.67 -2.06 3.42
C TRP A 20 -12.14 -1.82 3.82
N GLY A 21 -12.78 -2.70 4.57
CA GLY A 21 -14.10 -2.58 5.19
C GLY A 21 -15.04 -1.55 4.55
N GLU A 22 -15.37 -0.50 5.30
CA GLU A 22 -16.23 0.61 4.86
C GLU A 22 -15.65 1.41 3.68
N PHE A 23 -14.32 1.46 3.54
CA PHE A 23 -13.68 2.12 2.41
C PHE A 23 -14.02 1.41 1.08
N ALA A 24 -13.94 0.07 1.06
CA ALA A 24 -14.36 -0.73 -0.09
C ALA A 24 -15.85 -0.55 -0.38
N THR A 25 -16.69 -0.44 0.66
CA THR A 25 -18.12 -0.13 0.53
C THR A 25 -18.33 1.22 -0.16
N GLY A 26 -17.57 2.26 0.23
CA GLY A 26 -17.61 3.56 -0.43
C GLY A 26 -17.24 3.50 -1.93
N LEU A 27 -16.25 2.69 -2.30
CA LEU A 27 -15.89 2.48 -3.71
C LEU A 27 -16.97 1.71 -4.48
N ARG A 28 -17.60 0.70 -3.87
CA ARG A 28 -18.76 0.01 -4.47
C ARG A 28 -19.93 0.96 -4.73
N GLN A 29 -20.18 1.92 -3.82
CA GLN A 29 -21.20 2.96 -4.01
C GLN A 29 -20.88 3.92 -5.16
N MET A 30 -19.59 4.06 -5.53
CA MET A 30 -19.17 4.80 -6.74
C MET A 30 -19.33 3.98 -8.02
N GLY A 31 -19.78 2.71 -7.93
CA GLY A 31 -20.01 1.82 -9.06
C GLY A 31 -18.87 0.86 -9.39
N TYR A 32 -17.83 0.79 -8.55
CA TYR A 32 -16.73 -0.17 -8.74
C TYR A 32 -17.10 -1.59 -8.31
N LYS A 33 -16.65 -2.57 -9.08
CA LYS A 33 -16.51 -3.97 -8.62
C LYS A 33 -15.16 -4.08 -7.91
N VAL A 34 -15.20 -4.24 -6.60
CA VAL A 34 -14.03 -4.12 -5.72
C VAL A 34 -13.49 -5.48 -5.35
N HIS A 35 -12.20 -5.71 -5.61
CA HIS A 35 -11.42 -6.86 -5.20
C HIS A 35 -10.45 -6.45 -4.08
N THR A 36 -10.39 -7.23 -3.00
CA THR A 36 -9.55 -6.97 -1.83
C THR A 36 -8.66 -8.18 -1.51
N PRO A 37 -7.72 -8.54 -2.41
CA PRO A 37 -6.82 -9.67 -2.15
C PRO A 37 -5.96 -9.42 -0.92
N SER A 38 -5.64 -10.48 -0.18
CA SER A 38 -4.60 -10.46 0.83
C SER A 38 -3.26 -10.85 0.22
N PHE A 39 -2.16 -10.27 0.71
CA PHE A 39 -0.83 -10.79 0.41
C PHE A 39 -0.68 -12.23 0.89
N ARG A 40 0.24 -12.96 0.30
CA ARG A 40 0.48 -14.37 0.58
C ARG A 40 0.62 -14.62 2.07
N TYR A 41 -0.26 -15.48 2.63
CA TYR A 41 -0.40 -15.86 4.03
C TYR A 41 -1.00 -14.81 4.97
N HIS A 42 -1.34 -13.61 4.51
CA HIS A 42 -1.94 -12.59 5.37
C HIS A 42 -3.42 -12.87 5.68
N ASP A 43 -4.08 -13.71 4.89
CA ASP A 43 -5.45 -14.21 5.12
C ASP A 43 -5.53 -15.38 6.12
N LEU A 44 -4.38 -15.84 6.61
CA LEU A 44 -4.32 -16.93 7.59
C LEU A 44 -4.49 -16.42 9.02
N PRO A 45 -4.92 -17.27 9.95
CA PRO A 45 -4.89 -16.96 11.37
C PRO A 45 -3.50 -16.48 11.82
N TYR A 46 -3.44 -15.53 12.74
CA TYR A 46 -2.22 -14.84 13.16
C TYR A 46 -1.01 -15.77 13.38
N GLN A 47 -1.20 -16.88 14.09
CA GLN A 47 -0.11 -17.83 14.40
C GLN A 47 0.39 -18.58 13.16
N GLU A 48 -0.50 -18.88 12.23
CA GLU A 48 -0.12 -19.51 10.96
C GLU A 48 0.61 -18.53 10.04
N CYS A 49 0.13 -17.30 9.95
CA CYS A 49 0.83 -16.23 9.25
C CYS A 49 2.23 -16.02 9.83
N LEU A 50 2.34 -15.91 11.16
CA LEU A 50 3.62 -15.74 11.88
C LEU A 50 4.63 -16.85 11.53
N ALA A 51 4.17 -18.07 11.36
CA ALA A 51 5.02 -19.22 11.03
C ALA A 51 5.49 -19.23 9.56
N LYS A 52 4.73 -18.67 8.63
CA LYS A 52 4.93 -18.83 7.18
C LYS A 52 5.47 -17.59 6.48
N VAL A 53 5.09 -16.37 6.92
CA VAL A 53 5.30 -15.13 6.14
C VAL A 53 6.75 -14.68 6.06
N GLY A 54 7.58 -15.03 7.04
CA GLY A 54 8.91 -14.42 7.28
C GLY A 54 9.89 -14.40 6.10
N THR A 55 9.74 -15.31 5.13
CA THR A 55 10.60 -15.43 3.95
C THR A 55 9.93 -15.14 2.62
N VAL A 56 8.65 -14.76 2.64
CA VAL A 56 7.92 -14.32 1.45
C VAL A 56 8.60 -13.06 0.89
N THR A 57 8.66 -12.95 -0.42
CA THR A 57 9.38 -11.88 -1.14
C THR A 57 8.42 -10.84 -1.74
N LEU A 58 8.95 -9.67 -2.13
CA LEU A 58 8.20 -8.68 -2.92
C LEU A 58 7.73 -9.27 -4.25
N GLN A 59 8.54 -10.15 -4.87
CA GLN A 59 8.17 -10.81 -6.10
C GLN A 59 6.99 -11.77 -5.90
N ASP A 60 6.94 -12.50 -4.78
CA ASP A 60 5.79 -13.36 -4.46
C ASP A 60 4.49 -12.54 -4.38
N TYR A 61 4.50 -11.38 -3.72
CA TYR A 61 3.34 -10.50 -3.65
C TYR A 61 2.94 -9.96 -5.03
N ARG A 62 3.93 -9.51 -5.81
CA ARG A 62 3.69 -9.05 -7.18
C ARG A 62 3.08 -10.14 -8.05
N ASP A 63 3.68 -11.34 -8.06
CA ASP A 63 3.31 -12.41 -8.98
C ASP A 63 1.90 -12.96 -8.67
N ASP A 64 1.53 -13.05 -7.40
CA ASP A 64 0.16 -13.40 -6.99
C ASP A 64 -0.87 -12.36 -7.50
N LEU A 65 -0.53 -11.07 -7.41
CA LEU A 65 -1.42 -10.01 -7.89
C LEU A 65 -1.45 -9.88 -9.42
N VAL A 66 -0.33 -10.11 -10.12
CA VAL A 66 -0.30 -10.19 -11.58
C VAL A 66 -1.22 -11.30 -12.05
N ALA A 67 -1.11 -12.50 -11.45
CA ALA A 67 -1.98 -13.63 -11.80
C ALA A 67 -3.47 -13.32 -11.57
N LEU A 68 -3.81 -12.63 -10.47
CA LEU A 68 -5.17 -12.17 -10.22
C LEU A 68 -5.63 -11.20 -11.31
N ILE A 69 -4.85 -10.17 -11.64
CA ILE A 69 -5.21 -9.13 -12.60
C ILE A 69 -5.37 -9.72 -14.01
N GLU A 70 -4.48 -10.61 -14.40
CA GLU A 70 -4.55 -11.31 -15.70
C GLU A 70 -5.75 -12.27 -15.80
N SER A 71 -6.38 -12.63 -14.68
CA SER A 71 -7.61 -13.41 -14.66
C SER A 71 -8.89 -12.57 -14.82
N LEU A 72 -8.79 -11.24 -14.77
CA LEU A 72 -9.92 -10.32 -14.95
C LEU A 72 -10.18 -10.08 -16.44
N ASP A 73 -11.45 -9.81 -16.78
CA ASP A 73 -11.87 -9.60 -18.17
C ASP A 73 -11.27 -8.33 -18.81
N GLN A 74 -10.89 -7.35 -17.97
CA GLN A 74 -10.31 -6.07 -18.42
C GLN A 74 -9.27 -5.59 -17.42
N PRO A 75 -8.25 -4.80 -17.87
CA PRO A 75 -7.27 -4.19 -16.97
C PRO A 75 -7.96 -3.35 -15.89
N PRO A 76 -7.81 -3.65 -14.58
CA PRO A 76 -8.49 -2.93 -13.50
C PRO A 76 -7.79 -1.60 -13.17
N LEU A 77 -8.48 -0.72 -12.43
CA LEU A 77 -7.77 0.21 -11.57
C LEU A 77 -7.06 -0.56 -10.46
N ILE A 78 -5.88 -0.11 -10.05
CA ILE A 78 -5.24 -0.62 -8.85
C ILE A 78 -5.07 0.51 -7.83
N LEU A 79 -5.42 0.23 -6.58
CA LEU A 79 -5.23 1.13 -5.46
C LEU A 79 -4.30 0.46 -4.46
N GLY A 80 -3.15 1.07 -4.20
CA GLY A 80 -2.23 0.62 -3.18
C GLY A 80 -2.22 1.55 -1.97
N HIS A 81 -2.07 0.96 -0.78
CA HIS A 81 -1.78 1.68 0.44
C HIS A 81 -0.41 1.27 0.99
N SER A 82 0.43 2.25 1.36
CA SER A 82 1.73 1.98 2.01
C SER A 82 2.61 1.00 1.20
N LEU A 83 2.97 -0.17 1.76
CA LEU A 83 3.66 -1.26 1.06
C LEU A 83 2.92 -1.68 -0.21
N GLY A 84 1.59 -1.68 -0.18
CA GLY A 84 0.75 -1.98 -1.34
C GLY A 84 0.98 -1.02 -2.51
N CYS A 85 1.43 0.21 -2.27
CA CYS A 85 1.82 1.12 -3.35
C CYS A 85 3.10 0.68 -4.07
N LEU A 86 4.10 0.17 -3.35
CA LEU A 86 5.30 -0.39 -3.97
C LEU A 86 4.92 -1.59 -4.84
N VAL A 87 4.12 -2.50 -4.29
CA VAL A 87 3.68 -3.70 -5.01
C VAL A 87 2.80 -3.33 -6.21
N ALA A 88 1.90 -2.34 -6.09
CA ALA A 88 1.09 -1.83 -7.20
C ALA A 88 1.96 -1.33 -8.37
N GLN A 89 3.02 -0.59 -8.08
CA GLN A 89 3.97 -0.11 -9.09
C GLN A 89 4.73 -1.28 -9.76
N MET A 90 5.14 -2.30 -8.98
CA MET A 90 5.76 -3.51 -9.50
C MET A 90 4.80 -4.33 -10.38
N VAL A 91 3.52 -4.36 -10.05
CA VAL A 91 2.46 -5.00 -10.84
C VAL A 91 2.25 -4.26 -12.15
N ALA A 92 2.05 -2.93 -12.10
CA ALA A 92 1.83 -2.10 -13.30
C ALA A 92 3.03 -2.09 -14.27
N GLU A 93 4.24 -2.40 -13.79
CA GLU A 93 5.40 -2.64 -14.65
C GLU A 93 5.27 -3.95 -15.46
N LYS A 94 4.53 -4.95 -14.95
CA LYS A 94 4.47 -6.31 -15.51
C LYS A 94 3.21 -6.60 -16.31
N THR A 95 2.09 -6.01 -15.92
CA THR A 95 0.80 -6.24 -16.57
C THR A 95 0.05 -4.91 -16.76
N GLU A 96 -0.88 -4.89 -17.71
CA GLU A 96 -1.67 -3.70 -18.01
C GLU A 96 -2.67 -3.41 -16.89
N VAL A 97 -2.75 -2.13 -16.51
CA VAL A 97 -3.74 -1.62 -15.56
C VAL A 97 -4.35 -0.32 -16.10
N ALA A 98 -5.62 -0.06 -15.81
CA ALA A 98 -6.33 1.11 -16.31
C ALA A 98 -5.85 2.41 -15.66
N GLY A 99 -5.39 2.37 -14.43
CA GLY A 99 -4.87 3.50 -13.67
C GLY A 99 -4.38 3.09 -12.29
N MET A 100 -3.62 3.97 -11.64
CA MET A 100 -3.09 3.73 -10.30
C MET A 100 -3.47 4.82 -9.29
N ILE A 101 -3.88 4.39 -8.11
CA ILE A 101 -4.12 5.23 -6.93
C ILE A 101 -3.13 4.81 -5.85
N LEU A 102 -2.20 5.69 -5.48
CA LEU A 102 -1.13 5.40 -4.53
C LEU A 102 -1.32 6.23 -3.26
N MET A 103 -1.73 5.60 -2.17
CA MET A 103 -2.00 6.25 -0.87
C MET A 103 -0.84 6.01 0.10
N GLY A 104 -0.14 7.08 0.49
CA GLY A 104 1.01 7.00 1.41
C GLY A 104 2.08 6.01 0.94
N PRO A 105 2.66 6.18 -0.27
CA PRO A 105 3.46 5.16 -0.90
C PRO A 105 4.72 4.80 -0.10
N ALA A 106 4.95 3.49 0.08
CA ALA A 106 6.27 2.98 0.42
C ALA A 106 7.24 3.23 -0.76
N PRO A 107 8.53 3.49 -0.48
CA PRO A 107 9.51 3.90 -1.47
C PRO A 107 9.87 2.76 -2.42
N THR A 108 10.03 3.08 -3.70
CA THR A 108 10.83 2.28 -4.63
C THR A 108 12.34 2.48 -4.35
N ALA A 109 13.19 1.64 -4.93
CA ALA A 109 14.63 1.64 -4.64
C ALA A 109 15.37 2.94 -4.98
N ASP A 110 14.82 3.77 -5.88
CA ASP A 110 15.36 5.06 -6.27
C ASP A 110 14.99 6.21 -5.31
N ILE A 111 14.08 5.96 -4.35
CA ILE A 111 13.56 6.97 -3.43
C ILE A 111 14.17 6.81 -2.04
N PHE A 112 14.88 7.85 -1.58
CA PHE A 112 15.38 7.90 -0.21
C PHE A 112 14.24 7.89 0.82
N ALA A 113 14.33 6.98 1.81
CA ALA A 113 13.26 6.73 2.78
C ALA A 113 13.73 6.61 4.25
N PHE A 114 14.99 6.87 4.56
CA PHE A 114 15.49 6.76 5.94
C PHE A 114 15.10 7.99 6.78
N TYR A 115 13.81 8.09 7.10
CA TYR A 115 13.30 9.11 8.00
C TYR A 115 13.31 8.60 9.46
N PRO A 116 13.62 9.47 10.46
CA PRO A 116 13.71 9.06 11.86
C PRO A 116 12.48 8.37 12.42
N THR A 117 11.28 8.78 11.99
CA THR A 117 10.01 8.18 12.43
C THR A 117 9.83 6.76 11.90
N MET A 118 10.18 6.52 10.65
CA MET A 118 10.15 5.19 10.04
C MET A 118 11.17 4.27 10.72
N LEU A 119 12.39 4.75 10.93
CA LEU A 119 13.41 4.00 11.66
C LEU A 119 12.98 3.69 13.09
N ALA A 120 12.29 4.61 13.78
CA ALA A 120 11.77 4.38 15.11
C ALA A 120 10.62 3.34 15.13
N CYS A 121 9.79 3.30 14.08
CA CYS A 121 8.72 2.31 13.98
C CYS A 121 9.26 0.88 13.79
N PHE A 122 10.23 0.71 12.89
CA PHE A 122 10.76 -0.61 12.53
C PHE A 122 12.04 -1.00 13.25
N GLY A 123 12.66 -0.11 14.01
CA GLY A 123 14.01 -0.33 14.60
C GLY A 123 14.12 -1.59 15.43
N LYS A 124 13.10 -1.93 16.22
CA LYS A 124 13.08 -3.18 17.01
C LYS A 124 13.22 -4.44 16.14
N HIS A 125 12.66 -4.41 14.94
CA HIS A 125 12.77 -5.53 14.00
C HIS A 125 14.17 -5.60 13.41
N PHE A 126 14.71 -4.48 12.95
CA PHE A 126 16.05 -4.41 12.33
C PHE A 126 17.17 -4.80 13.29
N LEU A 127 17.00 -4.59 14.60
CA LEU A 127 17.94 -5.02 15.64
C LEU A 127 17.89 -6.53 15.93
N ARG A 128 16.87 -7.26 15.47
CA ARG A 128 16.78 -8.72 15.65
C ARG A 128 17.63 -9.42 14.62
N TRP A 129 18.73 -10.07 15.05
CA TRP A 129 19.57 -10.85 14.14
C TRP A 129 18.76 -11.85 13.30
N GLY A 130 18.99 -11.84 12.00
CA GLY A 130 18.27 -12.70 11.06
C GLY A 130 16.83 -12.25 10.76
N PHE A 131 16.46 -10.98 11.03
CA PHE A 131 15.11 -10.45 10.75
C PHE A 131 14.66 -10.71 9.31
N TRP A 132 15.57 -10.74 8.34
CA TRP A 132 15.33 -11.03 6.92
C TRP A 132 14.82 -12.44 6.63
N LYS A 133 14.74 -13.31 7.63
CA LYS A 133 14.17 -14.68 7.57
C LYS A 133 13.06 -14.88 8.59
N LYS A 134 12.59 -13.82 9.21
CA LYS A 134 11.62 -13.87 10.31
C LYS A 134 10.41 -13.02 10.00
N ALA A 135 9.28 -13.44 10.52
CA ALA A 135 8.11 -12.57 10.54
C ALA A 135 8.33 -11.36 11.45
N MET A 136 7.74 -10.24 11.07
CA MET A 136 7.77 -8.95 11.75
C MET A 136 6.38 -8.62 12.30
N PRO A 137 6.04 -9.03 13.53
CA PRO A 137 4.75 -8.72 14.14
C PRO A 137 4.61 -7.21 14.40
N PRO A 138 3.40 -6.64 14.34
CA PRO A 138 3.19 -5.25 14.69
C PRO A 138 3.47 -5.02 16.19
N TYR A 139 4.05 -3.85 16.52
CA TYR A 139 4.19 -3.40 17.89
C TYR A 139 3.19 -2.28 18.18
N LYS A 140 2.28 -2.50 19.11
CA LYS A 140 1.13 -1.61 19.40
C LYS A 140 1.52 -0.15 19.60
N LYS A 141 2.49 0.10 20.47
CA LYS A 141 2.97 1.46 20.79
C LYS A 141 3.50 2.19 19.55
N GLU A 142 4.29 1.50 18.74
CA GLU A 142 4.88 2.04 17.52
C GLU A 142 3.82 2.27 16.44
N PHE A 143 2.91 1.31 16.24
CA PHE A 143 1.81 1.42 15.30
C PHE A 143 0.91 2.61 15.63
N PHE A 144 0.46 2.75 16.87
CA PHE A 144 -0.37 3.88 17.32
C PHE A 144 0.33 5.22 17.13
N LYS A 145 1.62 5.29 17.47
CA LYS A 145 2.40 6.52 17.44
C LYS A 145 2.75 6.99 16.02
N TYR A 146 2.97 6.07 15.08
CA TYR A 146 3.51 6.41 13.76
C TYR A 146 2.54 6.17 12.62
N CYS A 147 1.61 5.20 12.73
CA CYS A 147 0.62 4.93 11.68
C CYS A 147 -0.72 5.62 11.96
N MET A 148 -1.19 5.63 13.22
CA MET A 148 -2.52 6.14 13.60
C MET A 148 -2.44 7.35 14.55
N ASN A 149 -1.47 8.22 14.35
CA ASN A 149 -1.20 9.32 15.30
C ASN A 149 -2.26 10.41 15.37
N GLU A 150 -3.21 10.44 14.46
CA GLU A 150 -4.33 11.41 14.43
C GLU A 150 -5.70 10.74 14.57
N GLN A 151 -5.77 9.42 14.78
CA GLN A 151 -7.03 8.67 14.94
C GLN A 151 -7.47 8.59 16.41
N GLU A 152 -8.76 8.31 16.60
CA GLU A 152 -9.36 8.07 17.93
C GLU A 152 -8.85 6.75 18.52
N GLU A 153 -8.72 6.69 19.85
CA GLU A 153 -8.13 5.54 20.55
C GLU A 153 -8.93 4.24 20.32
N SER A 154 -10.27 4.32 20.29
CA SER A 154 -11.14 3.17 20.00
C SER A 154 -10.86 2.55 18.63
N LEU A 155 -10.69 3.38 17.60
CA LEU A 155 -10.36 2.93 16.26
C LEU A 155 -8.96 2.33 16.20
N LYS A 156 -7.98 2.87 16.93
CA LYS A 156 -6.63 2.30 16.99
C LYS A 156 -6.64 0.90 17.56
N GLU A 157 -7.42 0.67 18.64
CA GLU A 157 -7.56 -0.66 19.25
C GLU A 157 -8.24 -1.65 18.31
N GLU A 158 -9.31 -1.23 17.64
CA GLU A 158 -10.05 -2.03 16.67
C GLU A 158 -9.12 -2.46 15.52
N VAL A 159 -8.48 -1.49 14.84
CA VAL A 159 -7.56 -1.80 13.72
C VAL A 159 -6.39 -2.68 14.18
N PHE A 160 -5.82 -2.42 15.37
CA PHE A 160 -4.67 -3.19 15.85
C PHE A 160 -5.02 -4.66 16.13
N ALA A 161 -6.24 -4.95 16.53
CA ALA A 161 -6.70 -6.32 16.84
C ALA A 161 -6.68 -7.24 15.60
N ASP A 162 -6.85 -6.65 14.41
CA ASP A 162 -6.93 -7.39 13.14
C ASP A 162 -5.58 -7.47 12.40
N LEU A 163 -4.51 -6.83 12.93
CA LEU A 163 -3.22 -6.85 12.27
C LEU A 163 -2.55 -8.22 12.31
N VAL A 164 -1.87 -8.56 11.22
CA VAL A 164 -1.11 -9.80 11.05
C VAL A 164 0.39 -9.51 10.87
N PRO A 165 1.28 -10.49 11.08
CA PRO A 165 2.72 -10.30 10.88
C PRO A 165 3.08 -10.05 9.41
N GLU A 166 4.14 -9.26 9.18
CA GLU A 166 4.71 -8.98 7.86
C GLU A 166 6.01 -9.75 7.62
N SER A 167 6.45 -9.85 6.37
CA SER A 167 7.69 -10.51 5.98
C SER A 167 8.93 -9.66 6.24
N GLY A 168 9.89 -10.20 7.00
CA GLY A 168 11.22 -9.58 7.13
C GLY A 168 12.02 -9.60 5.83
N LYS A 169 11.76 -10.57 4.94
CA LYS A 169 12.39 -10.61 3.61
C LYS A 169 11.92 -9.45 2.73
N VAL A 170 10.61 -9.15 2.69
CA VAL A 170 10.03 -7.99 2.00
C VAL A 170 10.71 -6.70 2.47
N TYR A 171 10.82 -6.51 3.79
CA TYR A 171 11.48 -5.32 4.35
C TYR A 171 12.97 -5.24 4.05
N THR A 172 13.65 -6.37 3.95
CA THR A 172 15.05 -6.40 3.51
C THR A 172 15.18 -5.96 2.05
N GLN A 173 14.31 -6.45 1.19
CA GLN A 173 14.32 -6.10 -0.25
C GLN A 173 13.97 -4.61 -0.47
N MET A 174 13.09 -4.05 0.34
CA MET A 174 12.70 -2.64 0.25
C MET A 174 13.71 -1.72 0.93
N ALA A 175 14.00 -1.93 2.22
CA ALA A 175 14.80 -1.00 3.02
C ALA A 175 16.31 -1.15 2.79
N LEU A 176 16.78 -2.34 2.41
CA LEU A 176 18.18 -2.65 2.15
C LEU A 176 18.38 -3.08 0.69
N HIS A 177 17.65 -2.45 -0.23
CA HIS A 177 17.54 -2.81 -1.65
C HIS A 177 18.91 -2.93 -2.36
N TRP A 178 19.93 -2.19 -1.94
CA TRP A 178 21.29 -2.27 -2.50
C TRP A 178 22.01 -3.59 -2.19
N PHE A 179 21.56 -4.34 -1.18
CA PHE A 179 22.03 -5.70 -0.90
C PHE A 179 21.16 -6.78 -1.55
N ASP A 180 20.01 -6.40 -2.13
CA ASP A 180 19.14 -7.35 -2.81
C ASP A 180 19.59 -7.58 -4.26
N LYS A 181 20.21 -8.75 -4.49
CA LYS A 181 20.68 -9.17 -5.83
C LYS A 181 19.55 -9.27 -6.84
N THR A 182 18.30 -9.48 -6.39
CA THR A 182 17.12 -9.60 -7.25
C THR A 182 16.58 -8.25 -7.70
N LYS A 183 17.02 -7.16 -7.07
CA LYS A 183 16.54 -5.78 -7.32
C LYS A 183 15.02 -5.66 -7.25
N ALA A 184 14.39 -6.36 -6.29
CA ALA A 184 12.93 -6.50 -6.21
C ALA A 184 12.18 -5.16 -6.10
N ALA A 185 12.73 -4.20 -5.35
CA ALA A 185 12.13 -2.87 -5.16
C ALA A 185 12.41 -1.86 -6.29
N TYR A 186 13.13 -2.25 -7.35
CA TYR A 186 13.30 -1.43 -8.54
C TYR A 186 12.08 -1.55 -9.44
N VAL A 187 11.65 -0.42 -10.00
CA VAL A 187 10.53 -0.32 -10.93
C VAL A 187 10.98 0.45 -12.15
N ASP A 188 10.76 -0.10 -13.33
CA ASP A 188 10.96 0.61 -14.59
C ASP A 188 9.69 1.42 -14.93
N PHE A 189 9.67 2.68 -14.52
CA PHE A 189 8.53 3.58 -14.71
C PHE A 189 8.23 3.88 -16.18
N SER A 190 9.18 3.65 -17.09
CA SER A 190 8.97 3.84 -18.54
C SER A 190 7.95 2.86 -19.12
N ARG A 191 7.70 1.76 -18.41
CA ARG A 191 6.73 0.73 -18.78
C ARG A 191 5.31 1.00 -18.25
N ILE A 192 5.15 2.05 -17.44
CA ILE A 192 3.87 2.41 -16.81
C ILE A 192 3.33 3.64 -17.50
N SER A 193 2.27 3.48 -18.30
CA SER A 193 1.67 4.55 -19.11
C SER A 193 0.27 4.98 -18.64
N CYS A 194 -0.29 4.30 -17.63
CA CYS A 194 -1.62 4.61 -17.11
C CYS A 194 -1.63 5.93 -16.29
N PRO A 195 -2.80 6.59 -16.14
CA PRO A 195 -2.94 7.74 -15.25
C PRO A 195 -2.68 7.35 -13.79
N VAL A 196 -2.00 8.26 -13.06
CA VAL A 196 -1.58 8.02 -11.66
C VAL A 196 -2.01 9.17 -10.76
N ILE A 197 -2.63 8.85 -9.62
CA ILE A 197 -2.80 9.79 -8.52
C ILE A 197 -2.01 9.31 -7.30
N VAL A 198 -1.28 10.21 -6.68
CA VAL A 198 -0.56 9.98 -5.42
C VAL A 198 -1.21 10.81 -4.31
N ILE A 199 -1.62 10.17 -3.24
CA ILE A 199 -2.28 10.80 -2.08
C ILE A 199 -1.35 10.69 -0.88
N SER A 200 -1.14 11.80 -0.15
CA SER A 200 -0.26 11.87 1.01
C SER A 200 -0.87 12.68 2.14
N GLY A 201 -0.78 12.19 3.36
CA GLY A 201 -1.18 12.93 4.57
C GLY A 201 -0.10 13.89 5.04
N THR A 202 -0.47 15.10 5.46
CA THR A 202 0.53 16.08 5.94
C THR A 202 1.09 15.74 7.32
N LYS A 203 0.44 14.83 8.06
CA LYS A 203 0.89 14.32 9.36
C LYS A 203 1.26 12.83 9.33
N ASP A 204 1.45 12.29 8.14
CA ASP A 204 1.95 10.92 7.97
C ASP A 204 3.38 10.81 8.51
N LYS A 205 3.53 10.03 9.58
CA LYS A 205 4.82 9.76 10.24
C LYS A 205 5.45 8.45 9.76
N MET A 206 4.70 7.61 9.05
CA MET A 206 5.18 6.35 8.52
C MET A 206 5.86 6.54 7.16
N THR A 207 5.12 7.05 6.18
CA THR A 207 5.66 7.40 4.87
C THR A 207 5.70 8.92 4.73
N HIS A 208 6.88 9.49 4.97
CA HIS A 208 7.05 10.94 4.95
C HIS A 208 6.56 11.55 3.62
N PRO A 209 5.84 12.71 3.64
CA PRO A 209 5.25 13.33 2.43
C PRO A 209 6.23 13.55 1.27
N ASN A 210 7.52 13.66 1.54
CA ASN A 210 8.54 13.75 0.48
C ASN A 210 8.68 12.47 -0.35
N ILE A 211 8.36 11.29 0.22
CA ILE A 211 8.34 10.04 -0.55
C ILE A 211 7.24 10.14 -1.60
N ALA A 212 6.03 10.51 -1.21
CA ALA A 212 4.92 10.70 -2.14
C ALA A 212 5.23 11.73 -3.25
N ARG A 213 5.89 12.85 -2.90
CA ARG A 213 6.32 13.84 -3.91
C ARG A 213 7.33 13.28 -4.90
N ARG A 214 8.26 12.43 -4.45
CA ARG A 214 9.24 11.77 -5.33
C ARG A 214 8.57 10.69 -6.17
N THR A 215 7.68 9.89 -5.56
CA THR A 215 6.89 8.89 -6.29
C THR A 215 6.10 9.55 -7.44
N ALA A 216 5.40 10.65 -7.17
CA ALA A 216 4.66 11.37 -8.21
C ALA A 216 5.56 11.84 -9.38
N LYS A 217 6.78 12.27 -9.11
CA LYS A 217 7.74 12.73 -10.14
C LYS A 217 8.22 11.63 -11.09
N ASN A 218 8.06 10.37 -10.72
CA ASN A 218 8.44 9.24 -11.59
C ASN A 218 7.45 9.03 -12.75
N TYR A 219 6.28 9.65 -12.68
CA TYR A 219 5.23 9.55 -13.69
C TYR A 219 5.04 10.87 -14.43
N ARG A 220 4.86 10.80 -15.75
CA ARG A 220 4.77 11.97 -16.60
C ARG A 220 3.59 12.88 -16.27
N ASP A 221 2.42 12.28 -16.05
CA ASP A 221 1.13 12.99 -15.89
C ASP A 221 0.44 12.62 -14.57
N SER A 222 1.21 12.52 -13.47
CA SER A 222 0.66 12.20 -12.18
C SER A 222 0.02 13.41 -11.48
N VAL A 223 -1.03 13.12 -10.71
CA VAL A 223 -1.66 14.09 -9.80
C VAL A 223 -1.18 13.81 -8.37
N LEU A 224 -0.66 14.82 -7.68
CA LEU A 224 -0.31 14.73 -6.25
C LEU A 224 -1.31 15.49 -5.40
N VAL A 225 -1.95 14.80 -4.45
CA VAL A 225 -2.90 15.39 -3.51
C VAL A 225 -2.38 15.26 -2.09
N SER A 226 -2.37 16.38 -1.34
CA SER A 226 -2.02 16.39 0.08
C SER A 226 -3.28 16.51 0.94
N LEU A 227 -3.53 15.51 1.78
CA LEU A 227 -4.63 15.51 2.76
C LEU A 227 -4.18 16.21 4.05
N THR A 228 -4.64 17.43 4.24
CA THR A 228 -4.29 18.22 5.42
C THR A 228 -4.75 17.53 6.70
N GLY A 229 -3.83 17.36 7.65
CA GLY A 229 -4.05 16.74 8.95
C GLY A 229 -4.08 15.22 8.96
N ALA A 230 -4.08 14.56 7.80
CA ALA A 230 -4.12 13.10 7.73
C ALA A 230 -2.81 12.47 8.16
N ASP A 231 -2.94 11.38 8.94
CA ASP A 231 -1.87 10.44 9.26
C ASP A 231 -1.75 9.35 8.19
N HIS A 232 -1.20 8.19 8.52
CA HIS A 232 -0.95 7.13 7.54
C HIS A 232 -2.20 6.31 7.16
N MET A 233 -3.25 6.31 7.99
CA MET A 233 -4.46 5.49 7.74
C MET A 233 -5.54 6.30 7.03
N TYR A 234 -5.37 6.50 5.72
CA TYR A 234 -6.27 7.32 4.90
C TYR A 234 -7.63 6.66 4.63
N GLU A 235 -7.66 5.34 4.66
CA GLU A 235 -8.82 4.48 4.37
C GLU A 235 -9.76 4.34 5.56
N SER A 236 -9.38 4.84 6.73
CA SER A 236 -10.16 4.66 7.96
C SER A 236 -10.43 5.95 8.73
N GLY A 237 -11.37 5.89 9.64
CA GLY A 237 -11.73 6.96 10.56
C GLY A 237 -12.08 8.28 9.89
N LYS A 238 -11.65 9.38 10.50
CA LYS A 238 -12.04 10.74 10.07
C LYS A 238 -11.51 11.17 8.70
N PHE A 239 -10.55 10.45 8.13
CA PHE A 239 -9.98 10.80 6.83
C PHE A 239 -10.62 10.04 5.67
N GLN A 240 -11.29 8.93 5.93
CA GLN A 240 -11.90 8.04 4.95
C GLN A 240 -12.76 8.77 3.90
N GLN A 241 -13.73 9.56 4.35
CA GLN A 241 -14.65 10.26 3.43
C GLN A 241 -13.93 11.30 2.56
N LYS A 242 -12.93 11.98 3.13
CA LYS A 242 -12.12 12.94 2.37
C LYS A 242 -11.30 12.25 1.30
N THR A 243 -10.72 11.09 1.62
CA THR A 243 -9.94 10.26 0.69
C THR A 243 -10.84 9.74 -0.44
N LEU A 244 -12.00 9.18 -0.11
CA LEU A 244 -13.00 8.74 -1.10
C LEU A 244 -13.44 9.86 -2.03
N LYS A 245 -13.65 11.08 -1.51
CA LYS A 245 -14.00 12.25 -2.33
C LYS A 245 -12.90 12.62 -3.33
N VAL A 246 -11.64 12.56 -2.91
CA VAL A 246 -10.48 12.80 -3.79
C VAL A 246 -10.42 11.75 -4.89
N ILE A 247 -10.57 10.47 -4.53
CA ILE A 247 -10.57 9.36 -5.50
C ILE A 247 -11.72 9.52 -6.49
N LYS A 248 -12.93 9.81 -6.02
CA LYS A 248 -14.09 10.04 -6.89
C LYS A 248 -13.81 11.14 -7.93
N GLY A 249 -13.35 12.30 -7.49
CA GLY A 249 -13.05 13.41 -8.40
C GLY A 249 -12.01 13.07 -9.45
N TRP A 250 -10.93 12.37 -9.06
CA TRP A 250 -9.92 11.92 -10.01
C TRP A 250 -10.46 10.85 -10.96
N SER A 251 -11.26 9.92 -10.47
CA SER A 251 -11.89 8.88 -11.28
C SER A 251 -12.83 9.45 -12.34
N GLN A 252 -13.61 10.48 -11.98
CA GLN A 252 -14.50 11.19 -12.92
C GLN A 252 -13.70 11.93 -14.02
N GLN A 253 -12.61 12.60 -13.64
CA GLN A 253 -11.73 13.31 -14.59
C GLN A 253 -11.09 12.38 -15.61
N ASN A 254 -10.86 11.11 -15.25
CA ASN A 254 -10.26 10.10 -16.11
C ASN A 254 -11.29 9.15 -16.76
N GLY A 255 -12.62 9.37 -16.56
CA GLY A 255 -13.67 8.58 -17.16
C GLY A 255 -13.82 7.16 -16.61
N PHE A 256 -13.43 6.92 -15.37
CA PHE A 256 -13.57 5.62 -14.70
C PHE A 256 -14.95 5.45 -14.05
N VAL A 257 -15.55 6.53 -13.62
CA VAL A 257 -16.91 6.59 -13.06
C VAL A 257 -17.63 7.85 -13.55
N ASP A 258 -18.97 7.85 -13.44
CA ASP A 258 -19.83 8.97 -13.78
C ASP A 258 -19.77 10.13 -12.77
#